data_85600ac8368164490c2be1d0d91c822b
#
_entry.id   85600ac8368164490c2be1d0d91c822b
#
_cell.length_a   1.000
_cell.length_b   1.000
_cell.length_c   1.000
_cell.angle_alpha   90.00
_cell.angle_beta   90.00
_cell.angle_gamma   90.00
#
_symmetry.space_group_name_H-M   'P 1'
#
loop_
_entity.id
_entity.type
_entity.pdbx_description
1 polymer ?
#
loop_
_entity_poly.entity_id
_entity_poly.type
_entity_poly.pdbx_seq_one_letter_code
_entity_poly.pdbx_strand_id
1 'polypeptide(L)'
;VLRRAEELQALVRDIAQVASSTGPAGVSRTVQAARAIFELGVKTIQSGNLERMTAPSALRQLFEALGATYIKFGQFIASTPSAFPKEFVDEFQKCLDDTPPVSFGEIKRILEEEGLDIDREFYSIDPKPLATASVAQVHAAVLKGSNKEVVVKVLKPGVEDVLKADLSFALVASKVLTFLNPELNRASLVDIVSDLRSSMMEETDFRKEAKNVRDFTRFIESSKLESLATAPFIYEKLSSKKVLVMERLYGSPLTNLEDVENELKKNGRVAMNPLNPSVKLSAEDVLVNALNVWFSSVLACETFHADVHAGNLLALSDGRVGFIDFGIVGSLSVETYESVRAFFAATATRDYDKMALSLITMGAAEKDVDASKFANDLREVYKALDEIEPTIVVDERSQTAAVSVDQLEAQNVALKIIQAGEENGVKFPRAFGALLKQILYFDRYITALAPDVSAIDDERLDFVDAVVVDVGDVGKRIP
;
A
#
# COMPACT_ATOMS: atom_id res chain seq x y z
N VAL A 1 27.70 23.11 -21.91
CA VAL A 1 26.92 23.35 -23.17
C VAL A 1 26.64 22.02 -23.87
N LEU A 2 27.65 21.17 -24.14
CA LEU A 2 27.48 19.87 -24.81
C LEU A 2 26.51 18.95 -24.06
N ARG A 3 26.66 18.78 -22.76
CA ARG A 3 25.77 17.94 -21.92
C ARG A 3 24.32 18.39 -21.97
N ARG A 4 24.04 19.70 -21.91
CA ARG A 4 22.69 20.25 -22.06
C ARG A 4 22.10 20.04 -23.46
N ALA A 5 22.93 20.05 -24.50
CA ALA A 5 22.48 19.76 -25.86
C ALA A 5 22.10 18.27 -26.02
N GLU A 6 22.86 17.37 -25.42
CA GLU A 6 22.55 15.92 -25.40
C GLU A 6 21.28 15.63 -24.61
N GLU A 7 21.11 16.26 -23.44
CA GLU A 7 19.91 16.16 -22.61
C GLU A 7 18.68 16.68 -23.36
N LEU A 8 18.79 17.81 -24.08
CA LEU A 8 17.70 18.33 -24.91
C LEU A 8 17.35 17.39 -26.07
N GLN A 9 18.36 16.80 -26.74
CA GLN A 9 18.11 15.84 -27.81
C GLN A 9 17.45 14.55 -27.29
N ALA A 10 17.81 14.09 -26.10
CA ALA A 10 17.18 12.95 -25.45
C ALA A 10 15.72 13.26 -25.13
N LEU A 11 15.45 14.45 -24.57
CA LEU A 11 14.10 14.91 -24.25
C LEU A 11 13.22 15.02 -25.50
N VAL A 12 13.73 15.58 -26.60
CA VAL A 12 13.00 15.66 -27.88
C VAL A 12 12.68 14.26 -28.43
N ARG A 13 13.60 13.31 -28.30
CA ARG A 13 13.36 11.91 -28.68
C ARG A 13 12.26 11.27 -27.81
N ASP A 14 12.32 11.46 -26.50
CA ASP A 14 11.31 10.92 -25.57
C ASP A 14 9.92 11.50 -25.88
N ILE A 15 9.81 12.80 -26.12
CA ILE A 15 8.54 13.45 -26.52
C ILE A 15 8.02 12.86 -27.84
N ALA A 16 8.88 12.72 -28.85
CA ALA A 16 8.51 12.15 -30.15
C ALA A 16 8.07 10.68 -30.01
N GLN A 17 8.75 9.91 -29.17
CA GLN A 17 8.41 8.52 -28.90
C GLN A 17 7.06 8.38 -28.19
N VAL A 18 6.78 9.22 -27.17
CA VAL A 18 5.48 9.23 -26.50
C VAL A 18 4.37 9.66 -27.48
N ALA A 19 4.58 10.71 -28.26
CA ALA A 19 3.60 11.15 -29.26
C ALA A 19 3.30 10.08 -30.30
N SER A 20 4.31 9.29 -30.70
CA SER A 20 4.13 8.20 -31.67
C SER A 20 3.52 6.94 -31.07
N SER A 21 3.79 6.64 -29.80
CA SER A 21 3.34 5.42 -29.14
C SER A 21 1.94 5.53 -28.54
N THR A 22 1.47 6.75 -28.22
CA THR A 22 0.15 6.98 -27.63
C THR A 22 -0.97 7.12 -28.66
N GLY A 23 -0.63 7.33 -29.95
CA GLY A 23 -1.58 7.36 -31.07
C GLY A 23 -2.86 8.16 -30.82
N PRO A 24 -4.04 7.67 -31.28
CA PRO A 24 -5.33 8.35 -31.06
C PRO A 24 -5.70 8.52 -29.59
N ALA A 25 -5.25 7.62 -28.72
CA ALA A 25 -5.51 7.69 -27.29
C ALA A 25 -4.84 8.93 -26.66
N GLY A 26 -3.60 9.25 -27.04
CA GLY A 26 -2.90 10.44 -26.54
C GLY A 26 -3.58 11.74 -26.94
N VAL A 27 -4.09 11.83 -28.19
CA VAL A 27 -4.85 13.00 -28.64
C VAL A 27 -6.17 13.14 -27.87
N SER A 28 -6.90 12.03 -27.68
CA SER A 28 -8.14 12.01 -26.91
C SER A 28 -7.90 12.46 -25.45
N ARG A 29 -6.82 12.03 -24.83
CA ARG A 29 -6.47 12.42 -23.45
C ARG A 29 -6.10 13.90 -23.34
N THR A 30 -5.41 14.46 -24.31
CA THR A 30 -5.11 15.91 -24.36
C THR A 30 -6.40 16.74 -24.44
N VAL A 31 -7.36 16.32 -25.26
CA VAL A 31 -8.68 16.99 -25.35
C VAL A 31 -9.45 16.85 -24.04
N GLN A 32 -9.44 15.66 -23.43
CA GLN A 32 -10.08 15.43 -22.15
C GLN A 32 -9.49 16.29 -21.03
N ALA A 33 -8.15 16.40 -20.97
CA ALA A 33 -7.46 17.26 -20.00
C ALA A 33 -7.84 18.74 -20.19
N ALA A 34 -7.82 19.24 -21.44
CA ALA A 34 -8.22 20.60 -21.74
C ALA A 34 -9.67 20.87 -21.32
N ARG A 35 -10.56 19.92 -21.58
CA ARG A 35 -11.98 20.00 -21.19
C ARG A 35 -12.14 20.01 -19.67
N ALA A 36 -11.43 19.14 -18.95
CA ALA A 36 -11.47 19.08 -17.48
C ALA A 36 -10.99 20.40 -16.84
N ILE A 37 -9.90 20.99 -17.38
CA ILE A 37 -9.41 22.30 -16.92
C ILE A 37 -10.43 23.40 -17.17
N PHE A 38 -11.06 23.40 -18.37
CA PHE A 38 -12.08 24.38 -18.70
C PHE A 38 -13.33 24.24 -17.80
N GLU A 39 -13.85 23.03 -17.63
CA GLU A 39 -15.03 22.76 -16.80
C GLU A 39 -14.76 23.11 -15.33
N LEU A 40 -13.57 22.79 -14.79
CA LEU A 40 -13.15 23.17 -13.44
C LEU A 40 -13.11 24.70 -13.30
N GLY A 41 -12.51 25.40 -14.26
CA GLY A 41 -12.45 26.86 -14.28
C GLY A 41 -13.84 27.49 -14.29
N VAL A 42 -14.74 27.04 -15.14
CA VAL A 42 -16.13 27.53 -15.23
C VAL A 42 -16.87 27.27 -13.92
N LYS A 43 -16.78 26.05 -13.37
CA LYS A 43 -17.43 25.67 -12.12
C LYS A 43 -16.94 26.50 -10.93
N THR A 44 -15.66 26.79 -10.90
CA THR A 44 -15.03 27.62 -9.83
C THR A 44 -15.51 29.08 -9.92
N ILE A 45 -15.58 29.63 -11.12
CA ILE A 45 -16.09 30.99 -11.36
C ILE A 45 -17.59 31.09 -10.96
N GLN A 46 -18.40 30.11 -11.39
CA GLN A 46 -19.84 30.10 -11.10
C GLN A 46 -20.17 29.90 -9.62
N SER A 47 -19.36 29.16 -8.89
CA SER A 47 -19.57 28.90 -7.46
C SER A 47 -19.14 30.05 -6.55
N GLY A 48 -18.48 31.08 -7.07
CA GLY A 48 -17.94 32.19 -6.29
C GLY A 48 -16.81 31.79 -5.32
N ASN A 49 -16.27 30.57 -5.44
CA ASN A 49 -15.29 30.00 -4.52
C ASN A 49 -13.83 30.28 -4.90
N LEU A 50 -13.58 31.22 -5.81
CA LEU A 50 -12.22 31.51 -6.30
C LEU A 50 -11.27 31.91 -5.17
N GLU A 51 -11.78 32.66 -4.20
CA GLU A 51 -10.97 33.12 -3.04
C GLU A 51 -10.70 32.03 -1.99
N ARG A 52 -11.44 30.92 -2.04
CA ARG A 52 -11.30 29.80 -1.07
C ARG A 52 -10.56 28.59 -1.65
N MET A 53 -10.30 28.57 -2.94
CA MET A 53 -9.66 27.45 -3.60
C MET A 53 -8.15 27.55 -3.44
N THR A 54 -7.59 26.65 -2.62
CA THR A 54 -6.13 26.52 -2.48
C THR A 54 -5.53 25.76 -3.66
N ALA A 55 -4.24 25.94 -3.94
CA ALA A 55 -3.55 25.22 -5.02
C ALA A 55 -3.65 23.68 -4.86
N PRO A 56 -3.48 23.08 -3.66
CA PRO A 56 -3.70 21.65 -3.46
C PRO A 56 -5.13 21.21 -3.79
N SER A 57 -6.15 21.95 -3.37
CA SER A 57 -7.55 21.63 -3.62
C SER A 57 -7.90 21.70 -5.12
N ALA A 58 -7.38 22.70 -5.84
CA ALA A 58 -7.55 22.80 -7.29
C ALA A 58 -6.91 21.62 -8.02
N LEU A 59 -5.70 21.24 -7.60
CA LEU A 59 -4.98 20.13 -8.21
C LEU A 59 -5.67 18.79 -7.94
N ARG A 60 -6.19 18.54 -6.72
CA ARG A 60 -6.96 17.34 -6.42
C ARG A 60 -8.21 17.25 -7.29
N GLN A 61 -9.01 18.33 -7.39
CA GLN A 61 -10.19 18.33 -8.24
C GLN A 61 -9.87 18.10 -9.72
N LEU A 62 -8.74 18.63 -10.20
CA LEU A 62 -8.25 18.35 -11.54
C LEU A 62 -7.89 16.87 -11.70
N PHE A 63 -7.21 16.26 -10.73
CA PHE A 63 -6.86 14.85 -10.76
C PHE A 63 -8.10 13.96 -10.78
N GLU A 64 -9.10 14.27 -9.96
CA GLU A 64 -10.40 13.57 -9.97
C GLU A 64 -11.10 13.68 -11.34
N ALA A 65 -11.08 14.86 -11.95
CA ALA A 65 -11.67 15.08 -13.29
C ALA A 65 -10.90 14.39 -14.42
N LEU A 66 -9.59 14.21 -14.28
CA LEU A 66 -8.74 13.50 -15.23
C LEU A 66 -8.87 11.96 -15.11
N GLY A 67 -9.36 11.47 -13.99
CA GLY A 67 -9.74 10.07 -13.80
C GLY A 67 -8.68 9.21 -13.13
N ALA A 68 -8.86 7.88 -13.24
CA ALA A 68 -8.23 6.86 -12.42
C ALA A 68 -6.70 6.98 -12.26
N THR A 69 -5.97 7.25 -13.33
CA THR A 69 -4.51 7.42 -13.28
C THR A 69 -4.10 8.55 -12.34
N TYR A 70 -4.78 9.69 -12.46
CA TYR A 70 -4.46 10.88 -11.67
C TYR A 70 -4.96 10.78 -10.24
N ILE A 71 -6.06 10.06 -10.00
CA ILE A 71 -6.51 9.69 -8.65
C ILE A 71 -5.43 8.87 -7.95
N LYS A 72 -4.85 7.87 -8.62
CA LYS A 72 -3.70 7.10 -8.08
C LYS A 72 -2.47 7.96 -7.83
N PHE A 73 -2.19 8.95 -8.70
CA PHE A 73 -1.15 9.95 -8.42
C PHE A 73 -1.46 10.74 -7.13
N GLY A 74 -2.71 11.14 -6.94
CA GLY A 74 -3.15 11.82 -5.73
C GLY A 74 -2.98 10.95 -4.48
N GLN A 75 -3.37 9.68 -4.55
CA GLN A 75 -3.17 8.71 -3.47
C GLN A 75 -1.68 8.49 -3.17
N PHE A 76 -0.84 8.47 -4.21
CA PHE A 76 0.61 8.40 -4.04
C PHE A 76 1.15 9.66 -3.31
N ILE A 77 0.72 10.87 -3.68
CA ILE A 77 1.07 12.11 -2.97
C ILE A 77 0.67 12.01 -1.50
N ALA A 78 -0.56 11.56 -1.21
CA ALA A 78 -1.08 11.37 0.14
C ALA A 78 -0.27 10.35 0.96
N SER A 79 0.31 9.35 0.30
CA SER A 79 1.08 8.29 0.95
C SER A 79 2.60 8.55 1.04
N THR A 80 3.08 9.70 0.51
CA THR A 80 4.50 10.01 0.47
C THR A 80 4.77 11.41 1.07
N PRO A 81 4.51 11.59 2.36
CA PRO A 81 4.62 12.90 3.01
C PRO A 81 6.05 13.46 3.05
N SER A 82 7.06 12.61 2.89
CA SER A 82 8.47 13.04 2.80
C SER A 82 8.81 13.76 1.48
N ALA A 83 8.06 13.47 0.41
CA ALA A 83 8.35 14.01 -0.93
C ALA A 83 7.50 15.24 -1.28
N PHE A 84 6.42 15.51 -0.55
CA PHE A 84 5.45 16.56 -0.89
C PHE A 84 5.13 17.46 0.32
N PRO A 85 4.84 18.75 0.08
CA PRO A 85 4.42 19.67 1.15
C PRO A 85 3.16 19.18 1.86
N LYS A 86 3.11 19.35 3.19
CA LYS A 86 2.02 18.86 4.05
C LYS A 86 0.63 19.22 3.53
N GLU A 87 0.43 20.44 3.02
CA GLU A 87 -0.84 20.92 2.48
C GLU A 87 -1.37 20.07 1.29
N PHE A 88 -0.45 19.57 0.45
CA PHE A 88 -0.79 18.64 -0.62
C PHE A 88 -1.12 17.25 -0.07
N VAL A 89 -0.32 16.74 0.84
CA VAL A 89 -0.55 15.44 1.49
C VAL A 89 -1.92 15.41 2.15
N ASP A 90 -2.23 16.40 2.99
CA ASP A 90 -3.51 16.51 3.71
C ASP A 90 -4.71 16.62 2.74
N GLU A 91 -4.57 17.38 1.66
CA GLU A 91 -5.65 17.52 0.69
C GLU A 91 -5.87 16.25 -0.13
N PHE A 92 -4.79 15.59 -0.56
CA PHE A 92 -4.87 14.39 -1.38
C PHE A 92 -5.29 13.12 -0.59
N GLN A 93 -5.26 13.14 0.75
CA GLN A 93 -5.91 12.12 1.57
C GLN A 93 -7.42 12.01 1.32
N LYS A 94 -8.03 13.06 0.79
CA LYS A 94 -9.45 13.10 0.39
C LYS A 94 -9.70 12.49 -1.00
N CYS A 95 -8.64 12.09 -1.71
CA CYS A 95 -8.74 11.51 -3.05
C CYS A 95 -9.27 10.08 -2.95
N LEU A 96 -10.56 9.92 -3.21
CA LEU A 96 -11.24 8.63 -3.11
C LEU A 96 -11.05 7.83 -4.41
N ASP A 97 -10.92 6.52 -4.28
CA ASP A 97 -10.88 5.57 -5.40
C ASP A 97 -12.32 5.19 -5.85
N ASP A 98 -13.18 6.20 -5.97
CA ASP A 98 -14.57 6.02 -6.39
C ASP A 98 -14.70 6.28 -7.89
N THR A 99 -14.48 5.24 -8.66
CA THR A 99 -14.66 5.28 -10.11
C THR A 99 -15.97 4.60 -10.50
N PRO A 100 -16.72 5.15 -11.48
CA PRO A 100 -18.00 4.56 -11.87
C PRO A 100 -17.83 3.12 -12.37
N PRO A 101 -18.79 2.24 -12.04
CA PRO A 101 -18.74 0.86 -12.50
C PRO A 101 -18.88 0.76 -14.02
N VAL A 102 -18.20 -0.20 -14.60
CA VAL A 102 -18.36 -0.61 -16.00
C VAL A 102 -19.60 -1.48 -16.12
N SER A 103 -20.27 -1.42 -17.26
CA SER A 103 -21.46 -2.23 -17.50
C SER A 103 -21.16 -3.73 -17.44
N PHE A 104 -22.10 -4.52 -16.90
CA PHE A 104 -21.90 -5.97 -16.82
C PHE A 104 -21.75 -6.63 -18.20
N GLY A 105 -22.33 -6.04 -19.25
CA GLY A 105 -22.14 -6.50 -20.61
C GLY A 105 -20.69 -6.41 -21.08
N GLU A 106 -19.99 -5.34 -20.71
CA GLU A 106 -18.56 -5.22 -21.01
C GLU A 106 -17.72 -6.17 -20.18
N ILE A 107 -18.08 -6.39 -18.90
CA ILE A 107 -17.42 -7.40 -18.05
C ILE A 107 -17.52 -8.80 -18.69
N LYS A 108 -18.72 -9.20 -19.14
CA LYS A 108 -18.91 -10.47 -19.85
C LYS A 108 -18.04 -10.58 -21.10
N ARG A 109 -17.99 -9.51 -21.91
CA ARG A 109 -17.14 -9.48 -23.11
C ARG A 109 -15.66 -9.73 -22.77
N ILE A 110 -15.15 -9.12 -21.69
CA ILE A 110 -13.77 -9.33 -21.28
C ILE A 110 -13.53 -10.76 -20.83
N LEU A 111 -14.45 -11.36 -20.07
CA LEU A 111 -14.36 -12.76 -19.65
C LEU A 111 -14.28 -13.69 -20.87
N GLU A 112 -15.14 -13.46 -21.87
CA GLU A 112 -15.16 -14.24 -23.13
C GLU A 112 -13.88 -14.01 -23.95
N GLU A 113 -13.38 -12.76 -24.07
CA GLU A 113 -12.13 -12.42 -24.75
C GLU A 113 -10.92 -13.11 -24.10
N GLU A 114 -10.92 -13.28 -22.78
CA GLU A 114 -9.89 -14.02 -22.04
C GLU A 114 -10.10 -15.55 -22.07
N GLY A 115 -11.07 -16.04 -22.85
CA GLY A 115 -11.29 -17.44 -23.12
C GLY A 115 -12.14 -18.18 -22.08
N LEU A 116 -12.85 -17.47 -21.21
CA LEU A 116 -13.75 -18.06 -20.23
C LEU A 116 -15.13 -18.30 -20.83
N ASP A 117 -15.56 -19.55 -20.84
CA ASP A 117 -16.94 -19.93 -21.14
C ASP A 117 -17.79 -19.73 -19.87
N ILE A 118 -18.49 -18.58 -19.81
CA ILE A 118 -19.24 -18.16 -18.62
C ILE A 118 -20.31 -19.19 -18.26
N ASP A 119 -21.04 -19.68 -19.25
CA ASP A 119 -22.15 -20.63 -19.03
C ASP A 119 -21.65 -22.01 -18.61
N ARG A 120 -20.42 -22.35 -18.96
CA ARG A 120 -19.80 -23.63 -18.58
C ARG A 120 -19.19 -23.56 -17.18
N GLU A 121 -18.48 -22.49 -16.85
CA GLU A 121 -17.66 -22.39 -15.65
C GLU A 121 -18.44 -21.85 -14.44
N PHE A 122 -19.42 -20.95 -14.67
CA PHE A 122 -20.17 -20.30 -13.60
C PHE A 122 -21.65 -20.71 -13.60
N TYR A 123 -22.17 -20.98 -12.41
CA TYR A 123 -23.61 -21.09 -12.18
C TYR A 123 -24.28 -19.72 -12.25
N SER A 124 -23.64 -18.72 -11.64
CA SER A 124 -24.06 -17.33 -11.67
C SER A 124 -22.89 -16.37 -11.45
N ILE A 125 -22.97 -15.20 -12.05
CA ILE A 125 -22.14 -14.04 -11.74
C ILE A 125 -23.10 -12.89 -11.41
N ASP A 126 -22.91 -12.25 -10.25
CA ASP A 126 -23.76 -11.10 -9.86
C ASP A 126 -23.45 -9.92 -10.78
N PRO A 127 -24.46 -9.36 -11.50
CA PRO A 127 -24.26 -8.18 -12.31
C PRO A 127 -23.84 -6.93 -11.53
N LYS A 128 -24.22 -6.87 -10.24
CA LYS A 128 -23.82 -5.77 -9.36
C LYS A 128 -22.43 -6.04 -8.80
N PRO A 129 -21.45 -5.14 -9.01
CA PRO A 129 -20.12 -5.34 -8.46
C PRO A 129 -20.13 -5.29 -6.92
N LEU A 130 -19.30 -6.09 -6.29
CA LEU A 130 -18.98 -6.00 -4.86
C LEU A 130 -18.12 -4.78 -4.57
N ALA A 131 -17.18 -4.50 -5.48
CA ALA A 131 -16.27 -3.36 -5.37
C ALA A 131 -15.87 -2.87 -6.76
N THR A 132 -15.56 -1.59 -6.85
CA THR A 132 -15.07 -0.94 -8.06
C THR A 132 -13.86 -0.11 -7.70
N ALA A 133 -12.70 -0.46 -8.26
CA ALA A 133 -11.45 0.28 -8.09
C ALA A 133 -11.10 1.04 -9.39
N SER A 134 -10.01 1.79 -9.37
CA SER A 134 -9.51 2.57 -10.50
C SER A 134 -9.28 1.70 -11.75
N VAL A 135 -8.64 0.54 -11.59
CA VAL A 135 -8.24 -0.34 -12.69
C VAL A 135 -9.12 -1.57 -12.85
N ALA A 136 -9.86 -1.95 -11.83
CA ALA A 136 -10.58 -3.23 -11.79
C ALA A 136 -11.99 -3.11 -11.20
N GLN A 137 -12.79 -4.14 -11.43
CA GLN A 137 -14.11 -4.34 -10.86
C GLN A 137 -14.23 -5.76 -10.36
N VAL A 138 -14.86 -5.96 -9.21
CA VAL A 138 -14.97 -7.26 -8.53
C VAL A 138 -16.41 -7.68 -8.46
N HIS A 139 -16.72 -8.89 -8.92
CA HIS A 139 -18.06 -9.47 -8.90
C HIS A 139 -18.11 -10.74 -8.05
N ALA A 140 -19.21 -10.94 -7.35
CA ALA A 140 -19.52 -12.23 -6.75
C ALA A 140 -19.93 -13.24 -7.82
N ALA A 141 -19.48 -14.47 -7.66
CA ALA A 141 -19.89 -15.56 -8.55
C ALA A 141 -19.96 -16.90 -7.83
N VAL A 142 -20.63 -17.86 -8.43
CA VAL A 142 -20.70 -19.24 -7.96
C VAL A 142 -20.20 -20.15 -9.07
N LEU A 143 -19.23 -21.00 -8.77
CA LEU A 143 -18.69 -21.95 -9.74
C LEU A 143 -19.66 -23.12 -10.02
N LYS A 144 -19.77 -23.48 -11.28
CA LYS A 144 -20.57 -24.61 -11.70
C LYS A 144 -19.89 -25.95 -11.30
N GLY A 145 -20.67 -26.89 -10.87
CA GLY A 145 -20.17 -28.23 -10.47
C GLY A 145 -19.67 -28.32 -9.02
N SER A 146 -18.95 -27.34 -8.51
CA SER A 146 -18.50 -27.33 -7.12
C SER A 146 -19.41 -26.52 -6.18
N ASN A 147 -20.25 -25.65 -6.72
CA ASN A 147 -21.07 -24.66 -6.00
C ASN A 147 -20.27 -23.77 -5.04
N LYS A 148 -18.96 -23.64 -5.28
CA LYS A 148 -18.11 -22.76 -4.47
C LYS A 148 -18.35 -21.31 -4.82
N GLU A 149 -18.44 -20.49 -3.80
CA GLU A 149 -18.54 -19.05 -3.94
C GLU A 149 -17.15 -18.46 -4.19
N VAL A 150 -17.08 -17.60 -5.21
CA VAL A 150 -15.82 -16.96 -5.65
C VAL A 150 -16.04 -15.49 -5.89
N VAL A 151 -14.97 -14.76 -5.99
CA VAL A 151 -14.94 -13.41 -6.55
C VAL A 151 -14.21 -13.46 -7.90
N VAL A 152 -14.72 -12.67 -8.83
CA VAL A 152 -14.16 -12.49 -10.16
C VAL A 152 -13.72 -11.05 -10.27
N LYS A 153 -12.40 -10.79 -10.21
CA LYS A 153 -11.78 -9.49 -10.39
C LYS A 153 -11.45 -9.34 -11.87
N VAL A 154 -11.97 -8.28 -12.50
CA VAL A 154 -11.85 -8.06 -13.94
C VAL A 154 -11.21 -6.70 -14.19
N LEU A 155 -10.19 -6.64 -15.03
CA LEU A 155 -9.54 -5.42 -15.44
C LEU A 155 -10.52 -4.59 -16.29
N LYS A 156 -10.69 -3.31 -15.99
CA LYS A 156 -11.57 -2.43 -16.77
C LYS A 156 -11.09 -2.28 -18.21
N PRO A 157 -12.00 -2.17 -19.18
CA PRO A 157 -11.61 -2.11 -20.59
C PRO A 157 -10.80 -0.84 -20.89
N GLY A 158 -9.74 -1.01 -21.67
CA GLY A 158 -8.87 0.11 -22.12
C GLY A 158 -7.98 0.73 -21.04
N VAL A 159 -8.07 0.27 -19.78
CA VAL A 159 -7.32 0.87 -18.66
C VAL A 159 -5.81 0.79 -18.87
N GLU A 160 -5.30 -0.31 -19.43
CA GLU A 160 -3.87 -0.48 -19.70
C GLU A 160 -3.34 0.58 -20.68
N ASP A 161 -4.09 0.85 -21.76
CA ASP A 161 -3.69 1.83 -22.77
C ASP A 161 -3.78 3.28 -22.22
N VAL A 162 -4.82 3.55 -21.43
CA VAL A 162 -4.98 4.85 -20.76
C VAL A 162 -3.83 5.08 -19.79
N LEU A 163 -3.52 4.10 -18.94
CA LEU A 163 -2.40 4.17 -17.99
C LEU A 163 -1.06 4.38 -18.72
N LYS A 164 -0.80 3.62 -19.78
CA LYS A 164 0.42 3.79 -20.59
C LYS A 164 0.56 5.21 -21.15
N ALA A 165 -0.53 5.76 -21.67
CA ALA A 165 -0.54 7.10 -22.23
C ALA A 165 -0.29 8.17 -21.16
N ASP A 166 -1.07 8.13 -20.08
CA ASP A 166 -1.01 9.13 -19.00
C ASP A 166 0.34 9.10 -18.28
N LEU A 167 0.83 7.89 -17.93
CA LEU A 167 2.10 7.73 -17.22
C LEU A 167 3.30 8.07 -18.11
N SER A 168 3.22 7.81 -19.40
CA SER A 168 4.25 8.26 -20.36
C SER A 168 4.27 9.78 -20.49
N PHE A 169 3.10 10.41 -20.52
CA PHE A 169 2.99 11.88 -20.51
C PHE A 169 3.55 12.46 -19.21
N ALA A 170 3.17 11.92 -18.05
CA ALA A 170 3.67 12.36 -16.76
C ALA A 170 5.21 12.24 -16.64
N LEU A 171 5.78 11.14 -17.16
CA LEU A 171 7.22 10.92 -17.18
C LEU A 171 7.95 11.95 -18.05
N VAL A 172 7.41 12.25 -19.24
CA VAL A 172 7.99 13.30 -20.10
C VAL A 172 7.85 14.67 -19.45
N ALA A 173 6.69 14.98 -18.87
CA ALA A 173 6.48 16.24 -18.16
C ALA A 173 7.46 16.40 -16.98
N SER A 174 7.70 15.34 -16.19
CA SER A 174 8.67 15.38 -15.09
C SER A 174 10.10 15.65 -15.59
N LYS A 175 10.52 15.04 -16.70
CA LYS A 175 11.83 15.28 -17.32
C LYS A 175 11.96 16.73 -17.84
N VAL A 176 10.89 17.27 -18.48
CA VAL A 176 10.86 18.67 -18.93
C VAL A 176 11.00 19.62 -17.74
N LEU A 177 10.21 19.41 -16.69
CA LEU A 177 10.25 20.23 -15.48
C LEU A 177 11.62 20.20 -14.82
N THR A 178 12.23 19.04 -14.70
CA THR A 178 13.58 18.88 -14.12
C THR A 178 14.65 19.55 -15.00
N PHE A 179 14.51 19.49 -16.34
CA PHE A 179 15.42 20.20 -17.26
C PHE A 179 15.30 21.71 -17.14
N LEU A 180 14.08 22.24 -16.99
CA LEU A 180 13.83 23.68 -16.85
C LEU A 180 14.23 24.20 -15.46
N ASN A 181 13.97 23.43 -14.42
CA ASN A 181 14.32 23.75 -13.05
C ASN A 181 15.13 22.61 -12.39
N PRO A 182 16.48 22.68 -12.42
CA PRO A 182 17.35 21.67 -11.86
C PRO A 182 17.20 21.45 -10.33
N GLU A 183 16.58 22.38 -9.61
CA GLU A 183 16.31 22.22 -8.16
C GLU A 183 15.27 21.09 -7.92
N LEU A 184 14.36 20.86 -8.87
CA LEU A 184 13.43 19.74 -8.82
C LEU A 184 14.12 18.37 -8.96
N ASN A 185 15.39 18.36 -9.40
CA ASN A 185 16.19 17.12 -9.42
C ASN A 185 16.52 16.62 -8.02
N ARG A 186 16.56 17.50 -7.02
CA ARG A 186 16.76 17.11 -5.62
C ARG A 186 15.59 16.27 -5.08
N ALA A 187 14.39 16.52 -5.56
CA ALA A 187 13.19 15.77 -5.19
C ALA A 187 13.03 14.45 -5.98
N SER A 188 14.00 14.11 -6.87
CA SER A 188 13.92 12.88 -7.71
C SER A 188 12.58 12.70 -8.42
N LEU A 189 11.97 13.79 -8.90
CA LEU A 189 10.63 13.79 -9.50
C LEU A 189 10.49 12.75 -10.64
N VAL A 190 11.53 12.61 -11.45
CA VAL A 190 11.55 11.63 -12.56
C VAL A 190 11.51 10.20 -12.02
N ASP A 191 12.26 9.93 -10.94
CA ASP A 191 12.30 8.61 -10.32
C ASP A 191 10.95 8.28 -9.68
N ILE A 192 10.35 9.23 -8.97
CA ILE A 192 9.01 9.11 -8.38
C ILE A 192 7.98 8.74 -9.44
N VAL A 193 7.94 9.46 -10.57
CA VAL A 193 6.98 9.19 -11.66
C VAL A 193 7.29 7.86 -12.35
N SER A 194 8.57 7.52 -12.54
CA SER A 194 8.97 6.23 -13.10
C SER A 194 8.52 5.07 -12.25
N ASP A 195 8.61 5.21 -10.95
CA ASP A 195 8.24 4.22 -9.97
C ASP A 195 6.75 3.99 -9.91
N LEU A 196 6.01 5.09 -9.85
CA LEU A 196 4.56 5.04 -9.90
C LEU A 196 4.10 4.36 -11.19
N ARG A 197 4.76 4.68 -12.32
CA ARG A 197 4.50 4.00 -13.59
C ARG A 197 4.70 2.49 -13.49
N SER A 198 5.82 2.04 -12.94
CA SER A 198 6.11 0.62 -12.78
C SER A 198 5.06 -0.06 -11.90
N SER A 199 4.75 0.52 -10.74
CA SER A 199 3.75 0.00 -9.82
C SER A 199 2.37 -0.11 -10.45
N MET A 200 1.87 0.97 -11.07
CA MET A 200 0.54 0.99 -11.69
C MET A 200 0.43 0.04 -12.89
N MET A 201 1.52 -0.12 -13.67
CA MET A 201 1.54 -1.08 -14.77
C MET A 201 1.55 -2.54 -14.27
N GLU A 202 2.09 -2.80 -13.09
CA GLU A 202 2.02 -4.12 -12.47
C GLU A 202 0.60 -4.50 -12.07
N GLU A 203 -0.20 -3.55 -11.58
CA GLU A 203 -1.63 -3.75 -11.27
C GLU A 203 -2.47 -4.16 -12.49
N THR A 204 -1.96 -4.02 -13.73
CA THR A 204 -2.68 -4.44 -14.95
C THR A 204 -2.44 -5.90 -15.36
N ASP A 205 -1.69 -6.67 -14.57
CA ASP A 205 -1.45 -8.09 -14.83
C ASP A 205 -1.78 -8.96 -13.60
N PHE A 206 -3.00 -9.46 -13.55
CA PHE A 206 -3.48 -10.27 -12.42
C PHE A 206 -2.76 -11.61 -12.23
N ARG A 207 -1.95 -12.06 -13.18
CA ARG A 207 -1.09 -13.24 -12.97
C ARG A 207 -0.03 -12.97 -11.91
N LYS A 208 0.43 -11.72 -11.78
CA LYS A 208 1.34 -11.28 -10.71
C LYS A 208 0.64 -11.34 -9.36
N GLU A 209 -0.56 -10.77 -9.26
CA GLU A 209 -1.37 -10.84 -8.04
C GLU A 209 -1.66 -12.27 -7.63
N ALA A 210 -2.06 -13.12 -8.59
CA ALA A 210 -2.26 -14.56 -8.34
C ALA A 210 -1.00 -15.26 -7.82
N LYS A 211 0.19 -14.90 -8.33
CA LYS A 211 1.47 -15.41 -7.83
C LYS A 211 1.71 -14.96 -6.40
N ASN A 212 1.52 -13.68 -6.11
CA ASN A 212 1.74 -13.11 -4.78
C ASN A 212 0.85 -13.77 -3.71
N VAL A 213 -0.44 -13.98 -4.02
CA VAL A 213 -1.37 -14.71 -3.14
C VAL A 213 -0.86 -16.11 -2.83
N ARG A 214 -0.41 -16.86 -3.86
CA ARG A 214 0.12 -18.22 -3.66
C ARG A 214 1.41 -18.25 -2.85
N ASP A 215 2.30 -17.30 -3.09
CA ASP A 215 3.55 -17.20 -2.36
C ASP A 215 3.27 -16.93 -0.88
N PHE A 216 2.34 -16.04 -0.59
CA PHE A 216 1.89 -15.77 0.78
C PHE A 216 1.17 -16.98 1.42
N THR A 217 0.34 -17.70 0.66
CA THR A 217 -0.30 -18.93 1.16
C THR A 217 0.75 -19.98 1.53
N ARG A 218 1.78 -20.18 0.69
CA ARG A 218 2.90 -21.08 0.99
C ARG A 218 3.68 -20.67 2.23
N PHE A 219 3.86 -19.37 2.42
CA PHE A 219 4.46 -18.85 3.64
C PHE A 219 3.63 -19.20 4.86
N ILE A 220 2.31 -18.94 4.87
CA ILE A 220 1.42 -19.31 5.97
C ILE A 220 1.55 -20.80 6.31
N GLU A 221 1.49 -21.68 5.30
CA GLU A 221 1.58 -23.13 5.48
C GLU A 221 2.96 -23.57 6.03
N SER A 222 4.04 -23.06 5.45
CA SER A 222 5.40 -23.44 5.87
C SER A 222 5.76 -22.93 7.25
N SER A 223 5.20 -21.79 7.67
CA SER A 223 5.38 -21.18 8.98
C SER A 223 4.37 -21.68 10.02
N LYS A 224 3.45 -22.60 9.64
CA LYS A 224 2.39 -23.13 10.52
C LYS A 224 1.48 -22.07 11.12
N LEU A 225 1.16 -21.04 10.32
CA LEU A 225 0.32 -19.91 10.72
C LEU A 225 -1.14 -20.04 10.24
N GLU A 226 -1.56 -21.23 9.73
CA GLU A 226 -2.89 -21.46 9.15
C GLU A 226 -4.04 -21.26 10.16
N SER A 227 -3.73 -21.37 11.46
CA SER A 227 -4.69 -21.07 12.53
C SER A 227 -4.89 -19.58 12.79
N LEU A 228 -3.95 -18.74 12.37
CA LEU A 228 -3.96 -17.29 12.59
C LEU A 228 -4.44 -16.51 11.36
N ALA A 229 -4.07 -16.98 10.16
CA ALA A 229 -4.34 -16.25 8.93
C ALA A 229 -4.64 -17.15 7.74
N THR A 230 -5.18 -16.55 6.70
CA THR A 230 -5.41 -17.18 5.39
C THR A 230 -5.36 -16.15 4.28
N ALA A 231 -5.16 -16.63 3.05
CA ALA A 231 -5.36 -15.87 1.82
C ALA A 231 -6.33 -16.63 0.88
N PRO A 232 -6.98 -15.97 -0.07
CA PRO A 232 -7.94 -16.61 -0.96
C PRO A 232 -7.29 -17.71 -1.82
N PHE A 233 -7.96 -18.85 -1.99
CA PHE A 233 -7.53 -19.84 -2.96
C PHE A 233 -7.71 -19.31 -4.39
N ILE A 234 -6.67 -19.43 -5.23
CA ILE A 234 -6.67 -18.96 -6.63
C ILE A 234 -7.09 -20.08 -7.59
N TYR A 235 -8.09 -19.81 -8.43
CA TYR A 235 -8.53 -20.71 -9.49
C TYR A 235 -7.75 -20.41 -10.79
N GLU A 236 -6.52 -20.94 -10.90
CA GLU A 236 -5.59 -20.62 -11.98
C GLU A 236 -6.16 -20.87 -13.38
N LYS A 237 -6.91 -21.97 -13.56
CA LYS A 237 -7.52 -22.31 -14.85
C LYS A 237 -8.59 -21.33 -15.31
N LEU A 238 -9.12 -20.53 -14.39
CA LEU A 238 -10.13 -19.51 -14.63
C LEU A 238 -9.53 -18.09 -14.55
N SER A 239 -8.22 -18.00 -14.35
CA SER A 239 -7.50 -16.73 -14.19
C SER A 239 -6.58 -16.48 -15.38
N SER A 240 -6.42 -15.22 -15.75
CA SER A 240 -5.61 -14.75 -16.88
C SER A 240 -4.93 -13.44 -16.57
N LYS A 241 -4.38 -12.76 -17.57
CA LYS A 241 -3.82 -11.41 -17.39
C LYS A 241 -4.87 -10.41 -16.91
N LYS A 242 -6.12 -10.50 -17.42
CA LYS A 242 -7.16 -9.49 -17.16
C LYS A 242 -8.28 -10.00 -16.23
N VAL A 243 -8.23 -11.25 -15.83
CA VAL A 243 -9.25 -11.88 -14.99
C VAL A 243 -8.58 -12.65 -13.87
N LEU A 244 -9.01 -12.42 -12.63
CA LEU A 244 -8.58 -13.19 -11.47
C LEU A 244 -9.81 -13.80 -10.80
N VAL A 245 -9.84 -15.11 -10.72
CA VAL A 245 -10.90 -15.87 -10.03
C VAL A 245 -10.30 -16.46 -8.76
N MET A 246 -10.86 -16.07 -7.62
CA MET A 246 -10.36 -16.51 -6.31
C MET A 246 -11.52 -16.79 -5.35
N GLU A 247 -11.23 -17.54 -4.30
CA GLU A 247 -12.15 -17.83 -3.22
C GLU A 247 -12.75 -16.55 -2.64
N ARG A 248 -14.04 -16.58 -2.34
CA ARG A 248 -14.70 -15.51 -1.61
C ARG A 248 -14.52 -15.69 -0.12
N LEU A 249 -13.73 -14.86 0.51
CA LEU A 249 -13.63 -14.80 1.97
C LEU A 249 -14.74 -13.93 2.53
N TYR A 250 -15.35 -14.36 3.63
CA TYR A 250 -16.38 -13.64 4.37
C TYR A 250 -15.81 -13.19 5.71
N GLY A 251 -15.84 -11.90 5.94
CA GLY A 251 -15.35 -11.31 7.18
C GLY A 251 -15.64 -9.83 7.25
N SER A 252 -15.37 -9.23 8.39
CA SER A 252 -15.45 -7.79 8.60
C SER A 252 -14.08 -7.15 8.43
N PRO A 253 -13.97 -6.05 7.67
CA PRO A 253 -12.72 -5.30 7.58
C PRO A 253 -12.27 -4.83 8.97
N LEU A 254 -10.97 -4.77 9.22
CA LEU A 254 -10.38 -4.26 10.47
C LEU A 254 -10.50 -2.73 10.58
N THR A 255 -11.69 -2.19 10.33
CA THR A 255 -11.98 -0.74 10.37
C THR A 255 -12.77 -0.32 11.59
N ASN A 256 -13.50 -1.27 12.21
CA ASN A 256 -14.42 -0.99 13.31
C ASN A 256 -14.45 -2.18 14.27
N LEU A 257 -14.19 -1.91 15.54
CA LEU A 257 -14.18 -2.89 16.60
C LEU A 257 -15.51 -3.65 16.75
N GLU A 258 -16.63 -2.93 16.67
CA GLU A 258 -17.96 -3.50 16.82
C GLU A 258 -18.28 -4.50 15.69
N ASP A 259 -17.91 -4.17 14.47
CA ASP A 259 -18.10 -5.04 13.31
C ASP A 259 -17.24 -6.32 13.43
N VAL A 260 -15.99 -6.17 13.89
CA VAL A 260 -15.09 -7.32 14.14
C VAL A 260 -15.65 -8.21 15.24
N GLU A 261 -16.09 -7.63 16.37
CA GLU A 261 -16.69 -8.40 17.46
C GLU A 261 -17.98 -9.11 17.03
N ASN A 262 -18.79 -8.48 16.20
CA ASN A 262 -20.02 -9.08 15.66
C ASN A 262 -19.69 -10.26 14.74
N GLU A 263 -18.66 -10.14 13.92
CA GLU A 263 -18.20 -11.24 13.05
C GLU A 263 -17.70 -12.43 13.87
N LEU A 264 -16.90 -12.20 14.94
CA LEU A 264 -16.41 -13.23 15.83
C LEU A 264 -17.53 -13.96 16.61
N LYS A 265 -18.69 -13.35 16.77
CA LYS A 265 -19.88 -13.91 17.43
C LYS A 265 -20.89 -14.52 16.44
N LYS A 266 -20.59 -14.53 15.15
CA LYS A 266 -21.49 -14.97 14.09
C LYS A 266 -21.89 -16.45 14.24
N ASN A 267 -23.13 -16.76 13.89
CA ASN A 267 -23.69 -18.12 13.95
C ASN A 267 -23.78 -18.72 15.38
N GLY A 268 -23.84 -17.87 16.41
CA GLY A 268 -23.93 -18.33 17.80
C GLY A 268 -22.70 -19.06 18.32
N ARG A 269 -21.60 -19.06 17.56
CA ARG A 269 -20.28 -19.54 17.99
C ARG A 269 -19.42 -18.34 18.33
N VAL A 270 -18.71 -18.42 19.44
CA VAL A 270 -17.68 -17.43 19.80
C VAL A 270 -16.35 -17.99 19.34
N ALA A 271 -15.64 -17.25 18.52
CA ALA A 271 -14.30 -17.65 18.11
C ALA A 271 -13.40 -17.77 19.35
N MET A 272 -12.60 -18.82 19.40
CA MET A 272 -11.64 -19.08 20.46
C MET A 272 -10.26 -18.68 19.98
N ASN A 273 -9.43 -18.17 20.92
CA ASN A 273 -8.07 -17.79 20.58
C ASN A 273 -7.27 -19.02 20.11
N PRO A 274 -6.72 -19.04 18.88
CA PRO A 274 -6.00 -20.20 18.36
C PRO A 274 -4.77 -20.59 19.19
N LEU A 275 -4.15 -19.61 19.84
CA LEU A 275 -2.98 -19.82 20.71
C LEU A 275 -3.39 -20.27 22.13
N ASN A 276 -4.63 -19.98 22.56
CA ASN A 276 -5.18 -20.42 23.83
C ASN A 276 -6.66 -20.77 23.70
N PRO A 277 -7.00 -22.03 23.34
CA PRO A 277 -8.39 -22.45 23.10
C PRO A 277 -9.35 -22.36 24.30
N SER A 278 -8.87 -21.99 25.45
CA SER A 278 -9.70 -21.75 26.66
C SER A 278 -10.15 -20.30 26.77
N VAL A 279 -9.63 -19.40 25.93
CA VAL A 279 -9.91 -17.96 25.96
C VAL A 279 -10.71 -17.59 24.70
N LYS A 280 -11.68 -16.71 24.87
CA LYS A 280 -12.41 -16.13 23.72
C LYS A 280 -11.50 -15.18 22.97
N LEU A 281 -11.55 -15.26 21.65
CA LEU A 281 -10.83 -14.35 20.80
C LEU A 281 -11.48 -12.96 20.83
N SER A 282 -10.69 -11.93 21.06
CA SER A 282 -11.10 -10.53 20.99
C SER A 282 -10.73 -9.91 19.63
N ALA A 283 -11.29 -8.75 19.30
CA ALA A 283 -10.86 -8.00 18.15
C ALA A 283 -9.39 -7.56 18.23
N GLU A 284 -8.91 -7.30 19.44
CA GLU A 284 -7.51 -7.03 19.74
C GLU A 284 -6.59 -8.21 19.40
N ASP A 285 -6.99 -9.45 19.77
CA ASP A 285 -6.22 -10.65 19.39
C ASP A 285 -6.14 -10.84 17.88
N VAL A 286 -7.23 -10.53 17.14
CA VAL A 286 -7.23 -10.58 15.68
C VAL A 286 -6.22 -9.60 15.09
N LEU A 287 -6.14 -8.39 15.65
CA LEU A 287 -5.17 -7.39 15.22
C LEU A 287 -3.74 -7.81 15.53
N VAL A 288 -3.48 -8.33 16.74
CA VAL A 288 -2.16 -8.87 17.12
C VAL A 288 -1.76 -10.00 16.18
N ASN A 289 -2.69 -10.92 15.84
CA ASN A 289 -2.45 -11.98 14.88
C ASN A 289 -2.12 -11.42 13.48
N ALA A 290 -2.84 -10.40 13.02
CA ALA A 290 -2.57 -9.74 11.75
C ALA A 290 -1.15 -9.16 11.69
N LEU A 291 -0.75 -8.47 12.76
CA LEU A 291 0.59 -7.90 12.91
C LEU A 291 1.66 -8.98 12.89
N ASN A 292 1.52 -10.01 13.72
CA ASN A 292 2.49 -11.10 13.82
C ASN A 292 2.68 -11.82 12.47
N VAL A 293 1.58 -12.15 11.78
CA VAL A 293 1.64 -12.80 10.47
C VAL A 293 2.29 -11.89 9.43
N TRP A 294 1.92 -10.60 9.41
CA TRP A 294 2.49 -9.66 8.45
C TRP A 294 4.00 -9.45 8.68
N PHE A 295 4.42 -9.20 9.92
CA PHE A 295 5.84 -9.05 10.26
C PHE A 295 6.64 -10.32 9.97
N SER A 296 6.10 -11.48 10.33
CA SER A 296 6.73 -12.77 10.00
C SER A 296 6.92 -12.91 8.49
N SER A 297 5.95 -12.44 7.67
CA SER A 297 6.08 -12.44 6.22
C SER A 297 7.19 -11.50 5.72
N VAL A 298 7.32 -10.32 6.33
CA VAL A 298 8.42 -9.37 6.00
C VAL A 298 9.77 -10.01 6.28
N LEU A 299 9.87 -10.80 7.36
CA LEU A 299 11.11 -11.43 7.81
C LEU A 299 11.43 -12.77 7.11
N ALA A 300 10.44 -13.49 6.58
CA ALA A 300 10.62 -14.82 6.00
C ALA A 300 10.56 -14.86 4.48
N CYS A 301 9.88 -13.91 3.83
CA CYS A 301 9.64 -13.91 2.39
C CYS A 301 10.53 -12.92 1.64
N GLU A 302 10.74 -13.17 0.34
CA GLU A 302 11.33 -12.17 -0.56
C GLU A 302 10.38 -11.01 -0.81
N THR A 303 9.08 -11.28 -0.75
CA THR A 303 8.02 -10.29 -0.98
C THR A 303 7.07 -10.26 0.20
N PHE A 304 6.61 -9.07 0.56
CA PHE A 304 5.62 -8.86 1.61
C PHE A 304 4.46 -8.00 1.10
N HIS A 305 3.29 -8.17 1.72
CA HIS A 305 2.13 -7.36 1.40
C HIS A 305 2.38 -5.89 1.74
N ALA A 306 2.41 -5.02 0.74
CA ALA A 306 2.76 -3.61 0.89
C ALA A 306 1.55 -2.66 0.83
N ASP A 307 0.34 -3.21 1.03
CA ASP A 307 -0.90 -2.43 1.08
C ASP A 307 -1.91 -3.01 2.08
N VAL A 308 -1.47 -3.22 3.32
CA VAL A 308 -2.30 -3.77 4.42
C VAL A 308 -3.25 -2.74 5.02
N HIS A 309 -3.93 -1.97 4.18
CA HIS A 309 -4.98 -1.11 4.69
C HIS A 309 -6.20 -1.93 5.18
N ALA A 310 -7.01 -1.33 6.06
CA ALA A 310 -8.11 -2.03 6.75
C ALA A 310 -9.10 -2.74 5.82
N GLY A 311 -9.26 -2.27 4.59
CA GLY A 311 -10.09 -2.94 3.59
C GLY A 311 -9.51 -4.22 3.02
N ASN A 312 -8.19 -4.45 3.18
CA ASN A 312 -7.47 -5.63 2.70
C ASN A 312 -7.23 -6.67 3.80
N LEU A 313 -7.67 -6.39 5.03
CA LEU A 313 -7.59 -7.29 6.19
C LEU A 313 -8.99 -7.59 6.71
N LEU A 314 -9.40 -8.84 6.68
CA LEU A 314 -10.72 -9.28 7.12
C LEU A 314 -10.60 -10.12 8.40
N ALA A 315 -11.32 -9.74 9.45
CA ALA A 315 -11.59 -10.63 10.57
C ALA A 315 -12.64 -11.67 10.14
N LEU A 316 -12.25 -12.93 10.10
CA LEU A 316 -13.14 -14.03 9.72
C LEU A 316 -13.90 -14.56 10.95
N SER A 317 -15.06 -15.17 10.72
CA SER A 317 -15.90 -15.73 11.81
C SER A 317 -15.24 -16.91 12.55
N ASP A 318 -14.22 -17.53 11.99
CA ASP A 318 -13.41 -18.56 12.63
C ASP A 318 -12.23 -18.00 13.45
N GLY A 319 -12.04 -16.69 13.45
CA GLY A 319 -11.02 -15.98 14.19
C GLY A 319 -9.72 -15.75 13.44
N ARG A 320 -9.59 -16.25 12.22
CA ARG A 320 -8.43 -16.00 11.37
C ARG A 320 -8.50 -14.61 10.74
N VAL A 321 -7.35 -14.11 10.35
CA VAL A 321 -7.23 -12.92 9.51
C VAL A 321 -7.16 -13.33 8.04
N GLY A 322 -8.08 -12.84 7.23
CA GLY A 322 -8.02 -12.97 5.77
C GLY A 322 -7.24 -11.82 5.15
N PHE A 323 -6.10 -12.12 4.53
CA PHE A 323 -5.34 -11.16 3.73
C PHE A 323 -5.83 -11.21 2.30
N ILE A 324 -6.31 -10.08 1.77
CA ILE A 324 -6.84 -9.97 0.40
C ILE A 324 -6.15 -8.85 -0.36
N ASP A 325 -6.31 -8.84 -1.68
CA ASP A 325 -5.77 -7.84 -2.62
C ASP A 325 -4.23 -7.68 -2.58
N PHE A 326 -3.54 -8.65 -3.17
CA PHE A 326 -2.07 -8.66 -3.30
C PHE A 326 -1.56 -7.94 -4.56
N GLY A 327 -2.29 -6.92 -5.03
CA GLY A 327 -1.91 -6.11 -6.18
C GLY A 327 -0.61 -5.34 -5.94
N ILE A 328 -0.34 -4.94 -4.70
CA ILE A 328 0.87 -4.22 -4.31
C ILE A 328 1.66 -5.05 -3.29
N VAL A 329 2.87 -5.44 -3.69
CA VAL A 329 3.83 -6.12 -2.81
C VAL A 329 5.14 -5.36 -2.77
N GLY A 330 5.79 -5.35 -1.63
CA GLY A 330 7.16 -4.90 -1.46
C GLY A 330 8.13 -6.07 -1.63
N SER A 331 9.33 -5.80 -2.10
CA SER A 331 10.41 -6.78 -2.17
C SER A 331 11.66 -6.22 -1.52
N LEU A 332 12.24 -6.99 -0.62
CA LEU A 332 13.51 -6.65 0.03
C LEU A 332 14.62 -7.48 -0.59
N SER A 333 15.70 -6.83 -1.07
CA SER A 333 16.92 -7.56 -1.39
C SER A 333 17.49 -8.23 -0.13
N VAL A 334 18.33 -9.24 -0.28
CA VAL A 334 18.98 -9.91 0.86
C VAL A 334 19.72 -8.89 1.72
N GLU A 335 20.42 -7.95 1.10
CA GLU A 335 21.18 -6.91 1.79
C GLU A 335 20.28 -5.92 2.54
N THR A 336 19.21 -5.47 1.89
CA THR A 336 18.20 -4.59 2.53
C THR A 336 17.52 -5.31 3.70
N TYR A 337 17.19 -6.58 3.55
CA TYR A 337 16.60 -7.40 4.59
C TYR A 337 17.48 -7.51 5.84
N GLU A 338 18.76 -7.84 5.67
CA GLU A 338 19.71 -7.93 6.78
C GLU A 338 19.82 -6.58 7.52
N SER A 339 19.79 -5.48 6.76
CA SER A 339 19.85 -4.13 7.32
C SER A 339 18.57 -3.76 8.05
N VAL A 340 17.39 -4.11 7.53
CA VAL A 340 16.09 -3.92 8.20
C VAL A 340 16.04 -4.69 9.51
N ARG A 341 16.45 -5.96 9.50
CA ARG A 341 16.52 -6.81 10.68
C ARG A 341 17.48 -6.24 11.74
N ALA A 342 18.67 -5.82 11.32
CA ALA A 342 19.65 -5.20 12.22
C ALA A 342 19.13 -3.87 12.79
N PHE A 343 18.40 -3.08 12.00
CA PHE A 343 17.76 -1.85 12.46
C PHE A 343 16.74 -2.11 13.57
N PHE A 344 15.81 -3.07 13.37
CA PHE A 344 14.83 -3.41 14.39
C PHE A 344 15.47 -3.97 15.67
N ALA A 345 16.47 -4.85 15.55
CA ALA A 345 17.21 -5.36 16.70
C ALA A 345 17.93 -4.24 17.49
N ALA A 346 18.51 -3.27 16.76
CA ALA A 346 19.15 -2.10 17.36
C ALA A 346 18.14 -1.15 18.03
N THR A 347 16.95 -1.01 17.44
CA THR A 347 15.86 -0.21 18.02
C THR A 347 15.40 -0.78 19.35
N ALA A 348 15.18 -2.09 19.46
CA ALA A 348 14.80 -2.77 20.69
C ALA A 348 15.81 -2.58 21.83
N THR A 349 17.10 -2.43 21.50
CA THR A 349 18.18 -2.20 22.48
C THR A 349 18.61 -0.74 22.61
N ARG A 350 17.97 0.18 21.87
CA ARG A 350 18.32 1.61 21.78
C ARG A 350 19.80 1.86 21.42
N ASP A 351 20.37 0.97 20.60
CA ASP A 351 21.75 1.09 20.10
C ASP A 351 21.78 1.98 18.85
N TYR A 352 21.86 3.28 19.06
CA TYR A 352 21.78 4.29 17.98
C TYR A 352 22.94 4.17 16.97
N ASP A 353 24.10 3.71 17.41
CA ASP A 353 25.24 3.50 16.51
C ASP A 353 24.94 2.36 15.52
N LYS A 354 24.39 1.25 16.00
CA LYS A 354 23.93 0.15 15.13
C LYS A 354 22.72 0.52 14.29
N MET A 355 21.80 1.32 14.83
CA MET A 355 20.68 1.85 14.04
C MET A 355 21.19 2.66 12.84
N ALA A 356 22.08 3.63 13.07
CA ALA A 356 22.67 4.45 12.02
C ALA A 356 23.43 3.60 10.99
N LEU A 357 24.25 2.65 11.44
CA LEU A 357 25.00 1.76 10.56
C LEU A 357 24.06 0.90 9.68
N SER A 358 23.00 0.36 10.27
CA SER A 358 21.99 -0.43 9.55
C SER A 358 21.29 0.38 8.48
N LEU A 359 20.91 1.63 8.78
CA LEU A 359 20.27 2.54 7.85
C LEU A 359 21.22 2.99 6.73
N ILE A 360 22.49 3.25 7.04
CA ILE A 360 23.53 3.57 6.04
C ILE A 360 23.76 2.37 5.10
N THR A 361 23.83 1.17 5.65
CA THR A 361 24.02 -0.07 4.86
C THR A 361 22.81 -0.37 3.98
N MET A 362 21.61 -0.10 4.48
CA MET A 362 20.35 -0.27 3.76
C MET A 362 20.20 0.71 2.58
N GLY A 363 20.63 1.95 2.81
CA GLY A 363 20.46 3.04 1.85
C GLY A 363 21.60 3.16 0.85
N ALA A 364 21.34 3.87 -0.26
CA ALA A 364 22.39 4.39 -1.12
C ALA A 364 23.02 5.60 -0.40
N ALA A 365 24.06 5.33 0.35
CA ALA A 365 24.82 6.37 1.03
C ALA A 365 25.72 7.13 0.02
N GLU A 366 25.75 8.45 0.10
CA GLU A 366 26.79 9.24 -0.55
C GLU A 366 28.15 8.86 0.06
N LYS A 367 29.23 8.99 -0.70
CA LYS A 367 30.58 8.76 -0.16
C LYS A 367 30.81 9.71 1.02
N ASP A 368 31.23 9.18 2.16
CA ASP A 368 31.59 9.90 3.39
C ASP A 368 30.43 10.30 4.33
N VAL A 369 29.45 9.43 4.52
CA VAL A 369 28.45 9.60 5.59
C VAL A 369 29.11 9.46 6.96
N ASP A 370 28.95 10.47 7.81
CA ASP A 370 29.39 10.44 9.22
C ASP A 370 28.36 9.64 10.06
N ALA A 371 28.67 8.35 10.26
CA ALA A 371 27.80 7.45 11.02
C ALA A 371 27.59 7.92 12.47
N SER A 372 28.60 8.57 13.11
CA SER A 372 28.49 9.05 14.48
C SER A 372 27.56 10.26 14.58
N LYS A 373 27.62 11.15 13.58
CA LYS A 373 26.70 12.28 13.49
C LYS A 373 25.27 11.77 13.30
N PHE A 374 25.06 10.84 12.35
CA PHE A 374 23.74 10.28 12.09
C PHE A 374 23.18 9.53 13.31
N ALA A 375 24.00 8.78 14.06
CA ALA A 375 23.60 8.13 15.31
C ALA A 375 23.16 9.16 16.37
N ASN A 376 23.82 10.33 16.46
CA ASN A 376 23.40 11.39 17.35
C ASN A 376 22.05 12.01 16.92
N ASP A 377 21.86 12.24 15.62
CA ASP A 377 20.59 12.75 15.10
C ASP A 377 19.43 11.77 15.39
N LEU A 378 19.65 10.46 15.23
CA LEU A 378 18.69 9.43 15.63
C LEU A 378 18.41 9.45 17.13
N ARG A 379 19.45 9.62 17.97
CA ARG A 379 19.29 9.73 19.43
C ARG A 379 18.40 10.92 19.81
N GLU A 380 18.57 12.06 19.17
CA GLU A 380 17.71 13.22 19.41
C GLU A 380 16.26 13.01 18.94
N VAL A 381 16.06 12.29 17.82
CA VAL A 381 14.71 11.88 17.37
C VAL A 381 14.03 10.99 18.40
N TYR A 382 14.72 9.96 18.92
CA TYR A 382 14.17 9.05 19.92
C TYR A 382 14.00 9.72 21.30
N LYS A 383 14.92 10.62 21.68
CA LYS A 383 14.78 11.41 22.92
C LYS A 383 13.55 12.32 22.87
N ALA A 384 13.28 12.94 21.73
CA ALA A 384 12.06 13.71 21.54
C ALA A 384 10.79 12.86 21.63
N LEU A 385 10.88 11.54 21.35
CA LEU A 385 9.81 10.57 21.61
C LEU A 385 9.62 10.30 23.11
N ASP A 386 10.72 10.06 23.82
CA ASP A 386 10.68 9.78 25.27
C ASP A 386 10.18 10.98 26.08
N GLU A 387 10.32 12.22 25.57
CA GLU A 387 9.83 13.46 26.18
C GLU A 387 8.31 13.68 25.97
N ILE A 388 7.68 12.87 25.10
CA ILE A 388 6.24 12.94 24.90
C ILE A 388 5.57 12.30 26.14
N GLU A 389 4.90 13.13 26.91
CA GLU A 389 4.12 12.61 28.05
C GLU A 389 2.97 11.74 27.53
N PRO A 390 2.89 10.47 27.95
CA PRO A 390 1.77 9.62 27.57
C PRO A 390 0.47 10.28 28.07
N THR A 391 -0.44 10.55 27.15
CA THR A 391 -1.74 11.08 27.52
C THR A 391 -2.60 9.94 28.06
N ILE A 392 -2.98 10.03 29.33
CA ILE A 392 -3.92 9.05 29.92
C ILE A 392 -5.32 9.39 29.38
N VAL A 393 -5.80 8.58 28.48
CA VAL A 393 -7.18 8.65 28.01
C VAL A 393 -8.02 7.76 28.91
N VAL A 394 -8.89 8.36 29.71
CA VAL A 394 -9.88 7.63 30.51
C VAL A 394 -11.11 7.44 29.65
N ASP A 395 -11.40 6.21 29.25
CA ASP A 395 -12.68 5.88 28.65
C ASP A 395 -13.77 5.91 29.71
N GLU A 396 -14.63 6.90 29.66
CA GLU A 396 -15.74 7.08 30.59
C GLU A 396 -16.76 5.92 30.56
N ARG A 397 -16.74 5.06 29.53
CA ARG A 397 -17.63 3.92 29.39
C ARG A 397 -17.12 2.64 30.02
N SER A 398 -15.80 2.39 29.93
CA SER A 398 -15.17 1.17 30.45
C SER A 398 -14.51 1.34 31.82
N GLN A 399 -14.33 2.58 32.31
CA GLN A 399 -13.56 2.92 33.53
C GLN A 399 -12.10 2.42 33.47
N THR A 400 -11.56 2.16 32.28
CA THR A 400 -10.18 1.80 32.08
C THR A 400 -9.38 3.04 31.65
N ALA A 401 -8.18 3.20 32.22
CA ALA A 401 -7.23 4.23 31.82
C ALA A 401 -6.27 3.56 30.84
N ALA A 402 -6.29 4.00 29.57
CA ALA A 402 -5.33 3.58 28.58
C ALA A 402 -4.27 4.65 28.39
N VAL A 403 -3.02 4.24 28.28
CA VAL A 403 -1.91 5.13 27.92
C VAL A 403 -1.89 5.22 26.39
N SER A 404 -2.26 6.38 25.86
CA SER A 404 -2.20 6.63 24.41
C SER A 404 -1.00 7.52 24.10
N VAL A 405 -0.14 7.06 23.21
CA VAL A 405 0.85 7.93 22.53
C VAL A 405 0.14 8.58 21.36
N ASP A 406 0.26 9.91 21.21
CA ASP A 406 -0.43 10.63 20.14
C ASP A 406 0.01 10.09 18.76
N GLN A 407 -0.96 9.67 17.94
CA GLN A 407 -0.74 9.08 16.60
C GLN A 407 0.05 9.96 15.66
N LEU A 408 -0.13 11.29 15.75
CA LEU A 408 0.64 12.26 15.00
C LEU A 408 2.14 12.19 15.34
N GLU A 409 2.46 11.73 16.52
CA GLU A 409 3.83 11.69 17.04
C GLU A 409 4.59 10.47 16.56
N ALA A 410 3.99 9.28 16.55
CA ALA A 410 4.60 8.08 15.95
C ALA A 410 4.85 8.28 14.45
N GLN A 411 3.89 8.90 13.72
CA GLN A 411 4.09 9.29 12.32
C GLN A 411 5.23 10.29 12.16
N ASN A 412 5.33 11.27 13.05
CA ASN A 412 6.41 12.25 13.03
C ASN A 412 7.79 11.62 13.26
N VAL A 413 7.87 10.53 14.02
CA VAL A 413 9.14 9.84 14.25
C VAL A 413 9.65 9.14 13.00
N ALA A 414 8.80 8.37 12.33
CA ALA A 414 9.20 7.72 11.07
C ALA A 414 9.65 8.78 10.04
N LEU A 415 8.91 9.90 9.95
CA LEU A 415 9.29 11.01 9.09
C LEU A 415 10.61 11.67 9.52
N LYS A 416 10.85 11.85 10.82
CA LYS A 416 12.11 12.39 11.34
C LYS A 416 13.28 11.45 11.10
N ILE A 417 13.09 10.13 11.18
CA ILE A 417 14.14 9.16 10.83
C ILE A 417 14.51 9.27 9.34
N ILE A 418 13.51 9.37 8.45
CA ILE A 418 13.75 9.56 7.02
C ILE A 418 14.47 10.88 6.77
N GLN A 419 14.00 11.96 7.37
CA GLN A 419 14.60 13.28 7.25
C GLN A 419 16.04 13.32 7.78
N ALA A 420 16.30 12.72 8.95
CA ALA A 420 17.64 12.59 9.50
C ALA A 420 18.58 11.81 8.56
N GLY A 421 18.06 10.77 7.89
CA GLY A 421 18.80 10.05 6.86
C GLY A 421 19.15 10.94 5.67
N GLU A 422 18.18 11.66 5.11
CA GLU A 422 18.39 12.55 3.97
C GLU A 422 19.36 13.68 4.29
N GLU A 423 19.29 14.28 5.49
CA GLU A 423 20.21 15.32 5.97
C GLU A 423 21.65 14.81 6.15
N ASN A 424 21.81 13.51 6.39
CA ASN A 424 23.11 12.84 6.46
C ASN A 424 23.52 12.16 5.13
N GLY A 425 22.82 12.41 4.02
CA GLY A 425 23.17 11.89 2.70
C GLY A 425 22.83 10.41 2.50
N VAL A 426 21.91 9.85 3.29
CA VAL A 426 21.41 8.49 3.15
C VAL A 426 20.07 8.52 2.42
N LYS A 427 20.00 7.85 1.25
CA LYS A 427 18.75 7.67 0.49
C LYS A 427 18.20 6.28 0.75
N PHE A 428 17.04 6.21 1.35
CA PHE A 428 16.42 4.92 1.66
C PHE A 428 15.86 4.22 0.42
N PRO A 429 15.98 2.88 0.35
CA PRO A 429 15.32 2.11 -0.70
C PRO A 429 13.80 2.21 -0.56
N ARG A 430 13.08 2.13 -1.67
CA ARG A 430 11.61 2.21 -1.73
C ARG A 430 10.92 1.18 -0.85
N ALA A 431 11.46 -0.03 -0.84
CA ALA A 431 10.93 -1.11 -0.02
C ALA A 431 10.90 -0.73 1.47
N PHE A 432 11.88 0.04 1.96
CA PHE A 432 11.87 0.57 3.32
C PHE A 432 10.75 1.61 3.52
N GLY A 433 10.55 2.51 2.55
CA GLY A 433 9.42 3.45 2.58
C GLY A 433 8.05 2.74 2.58
N ALA A 434 7.92 1.69 1.75
CA ALA A 434 6.72 0.86 1.75
C ALA A 434 6.51 0.15 3.09
N LEU A 435 7.56 -0.38 3.70
CA LEU A 435 7.53 -1.01 5.01
C LEU A 435 7.09 -0.02 6.10
N LEU A 436 7.69 1.16 6.16
CA LEU A 436 7.30 2.21 7.11
C LEU A 436 5.84 2.62 6.95
N LYS A 437 5.37 2.75 5.71
CA LYS A 437 3.94 3.03 5.42
C LYS A 437 3.03 1.98 6.06
N GLN A 438 3.36 0.69 5.96
CA GLN A 438 2.55 -0.38 6.55
C GLN A 438 2.56 -0.34 8.07
N ILE A 439 3.72 -0.06 8.68
CA ILE A 439 3.83 0.13 10.13
C ILE A 439 2.90 1.25 10.60
N LEU A 440 2.87 2.37 9.87
CA LEU A 440 1.96 3.48 10.17
C LEU A 440 0.47 3.11 10.01
N TYR A 441 0.13 2.24 9.06
CA TYR A 441 -1.25 1.72 8.95
C TYR A 441 -1.62 0.85 10.15
N PHE A 442 -0.73 -0.05 10.55
CA PHE A 442 -0.98 -0.87 11.73
C PHE A 442 -1.09 -0.06 13.02
N ASP A 443 -0.31 1.01 13.16
CA ASP A 443 -0.42 1.94 14.28
C ASP A 443 -1.83 2.54 14.38
N ARG A 444 -2.43 2.93 13.26
CA ARG A 444 -3.83 3.40 13.23
C ARG A 444 -4.83 2.33 13.67
N TYR A 445 -4.59 1.06 13.27
CA TYR A 445 -5.46 -0.04 13.69
C TYR A 445 -5.30 -0.35 15.17
N ILE A 446 -4.08 -0.30 15.68
CA ILE A 446 -3.79 -0.47 17.11
C ILE A 446 -4.60 0.55 17.91
N THR A 447 -4.50 1.83 17.56
CA THR A 447 -5.23 2.87 18.28
C THR A 447 -6.75 2.72 18.18
N ALA A 448 -7.27 2.26 17.05
CA ALA A 448 -8.71 2.12 16.84
C ALA A 448 -9.30 0.85 17.48
N LEU A 449 -8.56 -0.27 17.43
CA LEU A 449 -9.06 -1.60 17.80
C LEU A 449 -8.46 -2.14 19.09
N ALA A 450 -7.29 -1.69 19.46
CA ALA A 450 -6.52 -2.20 20.58
C ALA A 450 -5.69 -1.07 21.24
N PRO A 451 -6.35 -0.05 21.81
CA PRO A 451 -5.65 1.11 22.38
C PRO A 451 -4.70 0.76 23.53
N ASP A 452 -4.90 -0.40 24.15
CA ASP A 452 -4.05 -0.92 25.24
C ASP A 452 -2.82 -1.69 24.72
N VAL A 453 -2.71 -1.94 23.41
CA VAL A 453 -1.55 -2.60 22.78
C VAL A 453 -0.49 -1.58 22.43
N SER A 454 0.71 -1.77 22.96
CA SER A 454 1.90 -1.04 22.49
C SER A 454 2.55 -1.80 21.34
N ALA A 455 2.65 -1.19 20.17
CA ALA A 455 3.31 -1.80 19.01
C ALA A 455 4.81 -2.12 19.22
N ILE A 456 5.40 -1.64 20.31
CA ILE A 456 6.85 -1.79 20.61
C ILE A 456 7.07 -2.72 21.82
N ASP A 457 6.19 -2.66 22.82
CA ASP A 457 6.44 -3.28 24.15
C ASP A 457 5.45 -4.40 24.48
N ASP A 458 4.51 -4.76 23.60
CA ASP A 458 3.53 -5.80 23.90
C ASP A 458 4.14 -7.20 23.70
N GLU A 459 4.20 -7.99 24.78
CA GLU A 459 4.77 -9.34 24.80
C GLU A 459 4.06 -10.33 23.84
N ARG A 460 2.87 -10.00 23.35
CA ARG A 460 2.13 -10.81 22.36
C ARG A 460 2.62 -10.57 20.94
N LEU A 461 3.41 -9.53 20.72
CA LEU A 461 4.01 -9.22 19.45
C LEU A 461 5.37 -9.92 19.35
N ASP A 462 5.40 -11.07 18.70
CA ASP A 462 6.58 -11.95 18.53
C ASP A 462 7.68 -11.37 17.60
N PHE A 463 7.78 -10.05 17.49
CA PHE A 463 8.82 -9.42 16.64
C PHE A 463 10.22 -9.71 17.17
N VAL A 464 10.37 -9.75 18.48
CA VAL A 464 11.68 -9.88 19.15
C VAL A 464 12.20 -11.30 19.00
N ASP A 465 11.34 -12.30 19.14
CA ASP A 465 11.73 -13.71 19.02
C ASP A 465 11.93 -14.12 17.54
N ALA A 466 11.15 -13.57 16.60
CA ALA A 466 11.38 -13.76 15.16
C ALA A 466 12.71 -13.15 14.69
N VAL A 467 13.17 -12.09 15.34
CA VAL A 467 14.49 -11.48 15.08
C VAL A 467 15.63 -12.31 15.70
N VAL A 468 15.35 -13.06 16.76
CA VAL A 468 16.34 -13.84 17.54
C VAL A 468 16.47 -15.29 17.06
N VAL A 469 15.49 -15.84 16.30
CA VAL A 469 15.56 -17.21 15.79
C VAL A 469 16.71 -17.35 14.80
N ASP A 470 17.74 -17.92 15.32
CA ASP A 470 18.88 -18.68 14.78
C ASP A 470 19.53 -18.21 13.46
N VAL A 471 20.68 -17.60 13.66
CA VAL A 471 21.65 -17.20 12.60
C VAL A 471 22.18 -18.40 11.78
N GLY A 472 21.73 -19.62 12.07
CA GLY A 472 22.22 -20.87 11.45
C GLY A 472 21.58 -21.27 10.13
N ASP A 473 20.38 -20.78 9.79
CA ASP A 473 19.62 -21.26 8.62
C ASP A 473 19.14 -20.15 7.65
N VAL A 474 19.71 -18.97 7.71
CA VAL A 474 19.34 -17.76 6.95
C VAL A 474 19.56 -17.86 5.42
N GLY A 475 19.95 -19.03 4.90
CA GLY A 475 20.18 -19.26 3.46
C GLY A 475 18.95 -19.67 2.64
N LYS A 476 17.77 -19.82 3.21
CA LYS A 476 16.57 -20.30 2.51
C LYS A 476 15.35 -19.45 2.78
N ARG A 477 15.31 -18.27 2.17
CA ARG A 477 14.04 -17.53 2.04
C ARG A 477 13.03 -18.37 1.25
N ILE A 478 11.77 -18.28 1.65
CA ILE A 478 10.64 -18.83 0.89
C ILE A 478 10.45 -17.91 -0.33
N PRO A 479 10.60 -18.44 -1.57
CA PRO A 479 10.51 -17.65 -2.79
C PRO A 479 9.11 -17.07 -3.02
#